data_6f6e332eec1cf742d3c6a72275a1676f
#
_entry.id   6f6e332eec1cf742d3c6a72275a1676f
#
_cell.length_a   1.000
_cell.length_b   1.000
_cell.length_c   1.000
_cell.angle_alpha   90.00
_cell.angle_beta   90.00
_cell.angle_gamma   90.00
#
_symmetry.space_group_name_H-M   'P 1'
#
loop_
_entity.id
_entity.type
_entity.pdbx_description
1 polymer ?
#
loop_
_entity_poly.entity_id
_entity_poly.type
_entity_poly.pdbx_seq_one_letter_code
_entity_poly.pdbx_strand_id
1 'polypeptide(L)'
;MKSKDVKELMREELAQKFNSALESGDAEQVAQAFADMADNIQQEVLERAKDAAAVEQMDAAALAARGLRQITSEEKKYYEAVIAAMKTETPKQALANLDVTMPKTIIEDVFDSLKAEHKLLSVIDFNNTTYVTEWILNKNGKQKAKWGDITAEFEKELSGEFEKLDMVMFSLTAFMPIAKSMLDLGPTWLDSYVRQVLQDALYVGLEEGIVCGTGVKMPIGMMKDITAAHADGEAYPDKTAIKVTAFTPEVYGGLIGKMAVSRNNRPRAVGEVIMVVNPVDYWQKVMPAT
;
A
#
# COMPACT_ATOMS: atom_id res chain seq x y z
N MET A 1 43.39 2.63 18.23
CA MET A 1 44.30 2.14 19.25
C MET A 1 44.36 3.07 20.47
N LYS A 2 44.45 4.41 20.32
CA LYS A 2 44.52 5.34 21.47
C LYS A 2 43.29 5.40 22.41
N SER A 3 42.11 5.00 21.97
CA SER A 3 40.92 5.11 22.82
C SER A 3 40.71 3.93 23.79
N LYS A 4 41.29 2.77 23.52
CA LYS A 4 41.23 1.62 24.44
C LYS A 4 42.12 1.84 25.65
N ASP A 5 43.36 2.38 25.45
CA ASP A 5 44.30 2.65 26.55
C ASP A 5 43.74 3.70 27.53
N VAL A 6 43.04 4.72 27.04
CA VAL A 6 42.43 5.76 27.89
C VAL A 6 41.29 5.22 28.75
N LYS A 7 40.48 4.32 28.17
CA LYS A 7 39.34 3.71 28.90
C LYS A 7 39.82 2.72 29.98
N GLU A 8 40.87 1.99 29.72
CA GLU A 8 41.55 1.14 30.73
C GLU A 8 42.11 1.94 31.87
N LEU A 9 42.80 3.02 31.57
CA LEU A 9 43.35 3.94 32.58
C LEU A 9 42.25 4.56 33.46
N MET A 10 41.15 5.01 32.86
CA MET A 10 39.99 5.53 33.62
C MET A 10 39.38 4.48 34.56
N ARG A 11 39.27 3.23 34.11
CA ARG A 11 38.77 2.15 34.96
C ARG A 11 39.71 1.84 36.11
N GLU A 12 41.01 1.86 35.88
CA GLU A 12 42.01 1.67 36.94
C GLU A 12 41.96 2.80 37.95
N GLU A 13 41.83 4.07 37.49
CA GLU A 13 41.71 5.22 38.38
C GLU A 13 40.44 5.16 39.24
N LEU A 14 39.29 4.78 38.65
CA LEU A 14 38.04 4.60 39.40
C LEU A 14 38.11 3.45 40.41
N ALA A 15 38.75 2.34 40.02
CA ALA A 15 38.96 1.21 40.93
C ALA A 15 39.90 1.58 42.11
N GLN A 16 40.95 2.37 41.82
CA GLN A 16 41.82 2.87 42.86
C GLN A 16 41.12 3.84 43.84
N LYS A 17 40.30 4.76 43.31
CA LYS A 17 39.48 5.67 44.11
C LYS A 17 38.50 4.90 45.00
N PHE A 18 37.83 3.87 44.44
CA PHE A 18 36.93 3.05 45.19
C PHE A 18 37.61 2.25 46.32
N ASN A 19 38.78 1.66 46.04
CA ASN A 19 39.54 0.95 47.03
C ASN A 19 40.06 1.89 48.16
N SER A 20 40.54 3.08 47.82
CA SER A 20 40.96 4.09 48.80
C SER A 20 39.81 4.58 49.67
N ALA A 21 38.61 4.73 49.10
CA ALA A 21 37.38 5.07 49.82
C ALA A 21 36.99 3.96 50.81
N LEU A 22 37.12 2.69 50.39
CA LEU A 22 36.87 1.53 51.28
C LEU A 22 37.86 1.46 52.44
N GLU A 23 39.14 1.75 52.20
CA GLU A 23 40.18 1.76 53.22
C GLU A 23 40.01 2.92 54.24
N SER A 24 39.47 4.06 53.78
CA SER A 24 39.19 5.20 54.66
C SER A 24 38.07 4.96 55.66
N GLY A 25 37.18 4.02 55.39
CA GLY A 25 36.00 3.69 56.23
C GLY A 25 34.92 4.78 56.24
N ASP A 26 35.03 5.81 55.40
CA ASP A 26 34.08 6.90 55.31
C ASP A 26 32.95 6.54 54.33
N ALA A 27 31.74 6.37 54.90
CA ALA A 27 30.55 5.94 54.18
C ALA A 27 30.15 6.91 53.05
N GLU A 28 30.46 8.20 53.21
CA GLU A 28 30.13 9.23 52.22
C GLU A 28 31.07 9.16 51.02
N GLN A 29 32.36 8.92 51.23
CA GLN A 29 33.36 8.73 50.17
C GLN A 29 33.13 7.41 49.41
N VAL A 30 32.74 6.36 50.08
CA VAL A 30 32.39 5.08 49.46
C VAL A 30 31.13 5.22 48.57
N ALA A 31 30.09 5.93 49.06
CA ALA A 31 28.87 6.18 48.29
C ALA A 31 29.18 7.02 47.05
N GLN A 32 30.06 8.06 47.13
CA GLN A 32 30.43 8.88 46.02
C GLN A 32 31.26 8.10 44.98
N ALA A 33 32.22 7.30 45.40
CA ALA A 33 33.03 6.47 44.50
C ALA A 33 32.19 5.41 43.78
N PHE A 34 31.15 4.88 44.47
CA PHE A 34 30.21 3.97 43.85
C PHE A 34 29.34 4.68 42.81
N ALA A 35 28.87 5.89 43.12
CA ALA A 35 28.10 6.70 42.15
C ALA A 35 28.92 7.03 40.89
N ASP A 36 30.19 7.47 41.05
CA ASP A 36 31.10 7.75 39.96
C ASP A 36 31.35 6.51 39.07
N MET A 37 31.47 5.34 39.69
CA MET A 37 31.61 4.06 38.98
C MET A 37 30.35 3.69 38.19
N ALA A 38 29.18 3.88 38.80
CA ALA A 38 27.89 3.61 38.18
C ALA A 38 27.66 4.55 36.97
N ASP A 39 27.96 5.83 37.13
CA ASP A 39 27.86 6.82 36.04
C ASP A 39 28.79 6.49 34.88
N ASN A 40 30.02 6.06 35.16
CA ASN A 40 30.96 5.63 34.13
C ASN A 40 30.48 4.41 33.36
N ILE A 41 29.94 3.40 34.05
CA ILE A 41 29.35 2.22 33.42
C ILE A 41 28.14 2.63 32.56
N GLN A 42 27.30 3.51 33.05
CA GLN A 42 26.15 4.01 32.29
C GLN A 42 26.56 4.75 31.01
N GLN A 43 27.58 5.61 31.12
CA GLN A 43 28.12 6.30 29.95
C GLN A 43 28.72 5.32 28.93
N GLU A 44 29.47 4.32 29.37
CA GLU A 44 30.05 3.32 28.49
C GLU A 44 28.99 2.49 27.76
N VAL A 45 27.92 2.09 28.46
CA VAL A 45 26.77 1.40 27.86
C VAL A 45 26.08 2.28 26.84
N LEU A 46 25.91 3.57 27.13
CA LEU A 46 25.28 4.54 26.25
C LEU A 46 26.12 4.81 24.99
N GLU A 47 27.45 4.92 25.11
CA GLU A 47 28.37 5.04 23.98
C GLU A 47 28.33 3.79 23.10
N ARG A 48 28.39 2.59 23.68
CA ARG A 48 28.28 1.34 22.92
C ARG A 48 26.96 1.22 22.19
N ALA A 49 25.86 1.64 22.81
CA ALA A 49 24.55 1.66 22.17
C ALA A 49 24.49 2.65 21.01
N LYS A 50 25.11 3.84 21.15
CA LYS A 50 25.22 4.82 20.06
C LYS A 50 26.09 4.32 18.91
N ASP A 51 27.22 3.70 19.20
CA ASP A 51 28.10 3.14 18.20
C ASP A 51 27.42 2.00 17.43
N ALA A 52 26.71 1.11 18.14
CA ALA A 52 25.92 0.04 17.51
C ALA A 52 24.81 0.61 16.62
N ALA A 53 24.08 1.62 17.08
CA ALA A 53 23.06 2.29 16.29
C ALA A 53 23.65 3.01 15.05
N ALA A 54 24.83 3.60 15.18
CA ALA A 54 25.52 4.24 14.06
C ALA A 54 25.95 3.23 12.99
N VAL A 55 26.47 2.07 13.39
CA VAL A 55 26.81 0.96 12.48
C VAL A 55 25.56 0.44 11.78
N GLU A 56 24.48 0.23 12.51
CA GLU A 56 23.20 -0.22 11.94
C GLU A 56 22.66 0.80 10.92
N GLN A 57 22.76 2.10 11.20
CA GLN A 57 22.38 3.16 10.25
C GLN A 57 23.28 3.18 8.99
N MET A 58 24.58 2.96 9.15
CA MET A 58 25.52 2.90 8.01
C MET A 58 25.23 1.69 7.12
N ASP A 59 24.96 0.53 7.73
CA ASP A 59 24.57 -0.68 6.98
C ASP A 59 23.23 -0.50 6.28
N ALA A 60 22.25 0.11 6.95
CA ALA A 60 20.97 0.46 6.39
C ALA A 60 21.11 1.39 5.18
N ALA A 61 21.93 2.44 5.29
CA ALA A 61 22.20 3.36 4.18
C ALA A 61 22.90 2.67 3.01
N ALA A 62 23.85 1.78 3.28
CA ALA A 62 24.56 1.03 2.25
C ALA A 62 23.65 0.05 1.50
N LEU A 63 22.70 -0.59 2.20
CA LEU A 63 21.72 -1.47 1.61
C LEU A 63 20.66 -0.69 0.81
N ALA A 64 20.19 0.44 1.33
CA ALA A 64 19.28 1.35 0.62
C ALA A 64 19.91 1.88 -0.67
N ALA A 65 21.20 2.23 -0.66
CA ALA A 65 21.94 2.65 -1.85
C ALA A 65 22.02 1.55 -2.93
N ARG A 66 21.91 0.28 -2.54
CA ARG A 66 21.84 -0.87 -3.46
C ARG A 66 20.39 -1.20 -3.89
N GLY A 67 19.41 -0.37 -3.51
CA GLY A 67 18.01 -0.62 -3.80
C GLY A 67 17.37 -1.72 -2.95
N LEU A 68 18.01 -2.16 -1.88
CA LEU A 68 17.47 -3.14 -0.95
C LEU A 68 16.69 -2.41 0.15
N ARG A 69 15.40 -2.71 0.24
CA ARG A 69 14.53 -2.17 1.28
C ARG A 69 14.93 -2.69 2.65
N GLN A 70 14.92 -1.81 3.62
CA GLN A 70 15.07 -2.15 5.03
C GLN A 70 13.70 -2.29 5.69
N ILE A 71 13.52 -3.34 6.47
CA ILE A 71 12.31 -3.50 7.29
C ILE A 71 12.33 -2.53 8.46
N THR A 72 11.20 -1.90 8.74
CA THR A 72 11.06 -1.02 9.91
C THR A 72 11.06 -1.83 11.22
N SER A 73 11.30 -1.16 12.35
CA SER A 73 11.26 -1.83 13.66
C SER A 73 9.89 -2.42 13.99
N GLU A 74 8.82 -1.82 13.51
CA GLU A 74 7.45 -2.34 13.67
C GLU A 74 7.21 -3.57 12.80
N GLU A 75 7.64 -3.53 11.54
CA GLU A 75 7.57 -4.68 10.64
C GLU A 75 8.39 -5.86 11.17
N LYS A 76 9.59 -5.59 11.69
CA LYS A 76 10.45 -6.60 12.29
C LYS A 76 9.76 -7.29 13.48
N LYS A 77 9.19 -6.51 14.39
CA LYS A 77 8.43 -7.03 15.53
C LYS A 77 7.22 -7.86 15.08
N TYR A 78 6.50 -7.39 14.06
CA TYR A 78 5.39 -8.12 13.48
C TYR A 78 5.83 -9.48 12.93
N TYR A 79 6.86 -9.53 12.10
CA TYR A 79 7.34 -10.78 11.53
C TYR A 79 7.96 -11.72 12.57
N GLU A 80 8.64 -11.20 13.59
CA GLU A 80 9.13 -12.01 14.71
C GLU A 80 7.97 -12.67 15.48
N ALA A 81 6.90 -11.94 15.73
CA ALA A 81 5.70 -12.46 16.35
C ALA A 81 4.99 -13.51 15.48
N VAL A 82 4.89 -13.28 14.17
CA VAL A 82 4.35 -14.25 13.21
C VAL A 82 5.18 -15.51 13.16
N ILE A 83 6.52 -15.41 13.09
CA ILE A 83 7.43 -16.57 13.11
C ILE A 83 7.27 -17.36 14.39
N ALA A 84 7.21 -16.70 15.55
CA ALA A 84 7.01 -17.35 16.83
C ALA A 84 5.67 -18.10 16.89
N ALA A 85 4.57 -17.47 16.44
CA ALA A 85 3.26 -18.10 16.35
C ALA A 85 3.22 -19.31 15.42
N MET A 86 3.88 -19.22 14.26
CA MET A 86 3.91 -20.33 13.29
C MET A 86 4.78 -21.51 13.73
N LYS A 87 5.72 -21.33 14.65
CA LYS A 87 6.55 -22.40 15.23
C LYS A 87 5.83 -23.19 16.32
N THR A 88 4.67 -22.74 16.81
CA THR A 88 3.87 -23.45 17.83
C THR A 88 3.23 -24.73 17.28
N GLU A 89 2.70 -25.57 18.16
CA GLU A 89 1.98 -26.80 17.77
C GLU A 89 0.63 -26.49 17.10
N THR A 90 0.02 -25.34 17.42
CA THR A 90 -1.27 -24.90 16.89
C THR A 90 -1.15 -23.55 16.15
N PRO A 91 -0.49 -23.50 14.97
CA PRO A 91 -0.18 -22.25 14.30
C PRO A 91 -1.41 -21.38 13.96
N LYS A 92 -2.52 -22.00 13.56
CA LYS A 92 -3.76 -21.27 13.20
C LYS A 92 -4.36 -20.53 14.38
N GLN A 93 -4.37 -21.14 15.56
CA GLN A 93 -4.88 -20.49 16.78
C GLN A 93 -3.90 -19.40 17.28
N ALA A 94 -2.61 -19.68 17.21
CA ALA A 94 -1.59 -18.71 17.60
C ALA A 94 -1.61 -17.47 16.72
N LEU A 95 -1.80 -17.62 15.41
CA LEU A 95 -1.95 -16.50 14.48
C LEU A 95 -3.27 -15.72 14.70
N ALA A 96 -4.37 -16.41 15.00
CA ALA A 96 -5.65 -15.75 15.30
C ALA A 96 -5.62 -14.91 16.58
N ASN A 97 -4.78 -15.30 17.54
CA ASN A 97 -4.59 -14.62 18.82
C ASN A 97 -3.38 -13.66 18.83
N LEU A 98 -2.85 -13.35 17.64
CA LEU A 98 -1.70 -12.46 17.55
C LEU A 98 -2.11 -11.04 17.96
N ASP A 99 -1.47 -10.51 18.97
CA ASP A 99 -1.75 -9.16 19.53
C ASP A 99 -1.10 -8.04 18.69
N VAL A 100 -0.46 -8.39 17.57
CA VAL A 100 0.26 -7.46 16.68
C VAL A 100 -0.46 -7.38 15.34
N THR A 101 -0.95 -6.20 15.01
CA THR A 101 -1.59 -5.93 13.71
C THR A 101 -0.53 -5.76 12.62
N MET A 102 -0.84 -6.20 11.40
CA MET A 102 0.04 -5.96 10.25
C MET A 102 0.28 -4.45 10.07
N PRO A 103 1.53 -3.99 10.00
CA PRO A 103 1.84 -2.59 9.76
C PRO A 103 1.28 -2.10 8.42
N LYS A 104 0.72 -0.88 8.41
CA LYS A 104 0.17 -0.26 7.19
C LYS A 104 1.21 -0.08 6.10
N THR A 105 2.46 0.15 6.49
CA THR A 105 3.61 0.32 5.58
C THR A 105 3.81 -0.88 4.64
N ILE A 106 3.51 -2.10 5.08
CA ILE A 106 3.58 -3.29 4.24
C ILE A 106 2.55 -3.21 3.10
N ILE A 107 1.33 -2.82 3.44
CA ILE A 107 0.23 -2.73 2.48
C ILE A 107 0.48 -1.60 1.48
N GLU A 108 0.88 -0.43 1.97
CA GLU A 108 1.19 0.75 1.14
C GLU A 108 2.30 0.47 0.14
N ASP A 109 3.39 -0.14 0.57
CA ASP A 109 4.50 -0.51 -0.31
C ASP A 109 4.12 -1.56 -1.36
N VAL A 110 3.26 -2.54 -1.00
CA VAL A 110 2.75 -3.52 -1.98
C VAL A 110 1.91 -2.81 -3.04
N PHE A 111 1.04 -1.87 -2.66
CA PHE A 111 0.25 -1.09 -3.62
C PHE A 111 1.10 -0.17 -4.49
N ASP A 112 2.14 0.46 -3.94
CA ASP A 112 3.04 1.32 -4.70
C ASP A 112 3.85 0.52 -5.72
N SER A 113 4.31 -0.67 -5.33
CA SER A 113 4.99 -1.60 -6.24
C SER A 113 4.05 -2.09 -7.35
N LEU A 114 2.80 -2.44 -7.03
CA LEU A 114 1.79 -2.83 -8.01
C LEU A 114 1.54 -1.73 -9.03
N LYS A 115 1.43 -0.47 -8.61
CA LYS A 115 1.28 0.67 -9.53
C LYS A 115 2.51 0.87 -10.41
N ALA A 116 3.71 0.64 -9.88
CA ALA A 116 4.95 0.83 -10.64
C ALA A 116 5.16 -0.26 -11.70
N GLU A 117 4.82 -1.52 -11.40
CA GLU A 117 5.10 -2.67 -12.25
C GLU A 117 3.99 -2.98 -13.25
N HIS A 118 2.72 -2.66 -12.94
CA HIS A 118 1.56 -3.01 -13.74
C HIS A 118 0.94 -1.81 -14.44
N LYS A 119 1.05 -1.78 -15.76
CA LYS A 119 0.58 -0.67 -16.60
C LYS A 119 -0.89 -0.33 -16.44
N LEU A 120 -1.77 -1.32 -16.25
CA LEU A 120 -3.20 -1.06 -16.02
C LEU A 120 -3.41 -0.37 -14.69
N LEU A 121 -2.79 -0.86 -13.63
CA LEU A 121 -2.93 -0.30 -12.30
C LEU A 121 -2.30 1.09 -12.17
N SER A 122 -1.24 1.39 -12.93
CA SER A 122 -0.59 2.72 -12.94
C SER A 122 -1.48 3.84 -13.48
N VAL A 123 -2.49 3.49 -14.27
CA VAL A 123 -3.41 4.45 -14.92
C VAL A 123 -4.66 4.69 -14.07
N ILE A 124 -4.90 3.86 -13.07
CA ILE A 124 -6.09 3.92 -12.23
C ILE A 124 -5.80 4.73 -10.96
N ASP A 125 -6.66 5.71 -10.69
CA ASP A 125 -6.62 6.47 -9.45
C ASP A 125 -7.25 5.67 -8.30
N PHE A 126 -6.42 5.24 -7.37
CA PHE A 126 -6.86 4.59 -6.14
C PHE A 126 -7.10 5.65 -5.06
N ASN A 127 -8.36 5.82 -4.66
CA ASN A 127 -8.72 6.68 -3.54
C ASN A 127 -8.91 5.86 -2.28
N ASN A 128 -8.12 6.15 -1.26
CA ASN A 128 -8.24 5.49 0.03
C ASN A 128 -9.39 6.13 0.83
N THR A 129 -10.44 5.35 1.09
CA THR A 129 -11.61 5.81 1.86
C THR A 129 -11.74 4.98 3.13
N THR A 130 -12.03 5.66 4.24
CA THR A 130 -12.15 5.00 5.56
C THR A 130 -13.54 4.39 5.79
N TYR A 131 -14.54 4.81 5.00
CA TYR A 131 -15.94 4.39 5.12
C TYR A 131 -16.55 4.06 3.76
N VAL A 132 -17.69 3.36 3.79
CA VAL A 132 -18.55 3.13 2.63
C VAL A 132 -18.85 4.48 1.97
N THR A 133 -18.49 4.61 0.71
CA THR A 133 -18.68 5.85 -0.04
C THR A 133 -19.91 5.68 -0.94
N GLU A 134 -20.89 6.54 -0.77
CA GLU A 134 -22.00 6.65 -1.72
C GLU A 134 -21.58 7.58 -2.87
N TRP A 135 -21.66 7.11 -4.08
CA TRP A 135 -21.46 7.96 -5.26
C TRP A 135 -22.78 8.52 -5.71
N ILE A 136 -22.87 9.85 -5.71
CA ILE A 136 -24.03 10.57 -6.19
C ILE A 136 -23.80 10.92 -7.66
N LEU A 137 -24.46 10.23 -8.55
CA LEU A 137 -24.40 10.48 -9.98
C LEU A 137 -25.47 11.47 -10.39
N ASN A 138 -25.09 12.58 -11.03
CA ASN A 138 -26.06 13.52 -11.59
C ASN A 138 -26.57 12.99 -12.93
N LYS A 139 -27.80 12.50 -12.96
CA LYS A 139 -28.44 11.91 -14.14
C LYS A 139 -28.67 12.92 -15.26
N ASN A 140 -28.91 14.19 -14.92
CA ASN A 140 -29.22 15.24 -15.88
C ASN A 140 -27.99 16.05 -16.36
N GLY A 141 -26.79 15.77 -15.82
CA GLY A 141 -25.56 16.47 -16.16
C GLY A 141 -25.58 17.96 -15.80
N LYS A 142 -24.60 18.73 -16.30
CA LYS A 142 -24.55 20.18 -16.08
C LYS A 142 -25.68 20.87 -16.82
N GLN A 143 -26.57 21.54 -16.08
CA GLN A 143 -27.63 22.34 -16.66
C GLN A 143 -27.07 23.71 -17.10
N LYS A 144 -27.56 24.20 -18.26
CA LYS A 144 -27.14 25.50 -18.79
C LYS A 144 -27.92 26.64 -18.09
N ALA A 145 -27.21 27.63 -17.64
CA ALA A 145 -27.82 28.92 -17.32
C ALA A 145 -28.37 29.57 -18.61
N LYS A 146 -29.54 30.16 -18.53
CA LYS A 146 -30.18 30.84 -19.67
C LYS A 146 -30.05 32.34 -19.48
N TRP A 147 -29.65 33.02 -20.54
CA TRP A 147 -29.71 34.49 -20.57
C TRP A 147 -31.16 34.92 -20.84
N GLY A 148 -31.67 35.83 -20.06
CA GLY A 148 -33.00 36.41 -20.19
C GLY A 148 -33.03 37.85 -19.76
N ASP A 149 -34.10 38.54 -20.06
CA ASP A 149 -34.31 39.95 -19.62
C ASP A 149 -34.42 40.02 -18.11
N ILE A 150 -33.96 41.15 -17.53
CA ILE A 150 -33.91 41.37 -16.07
C ILE A 150 -35.31 41.29 -15.42
N THR A 151 -36.38 41.44 -16.20
CA THR A 151 -37.77 41.42 -15.77
C THR A 151 -38.50 40.11 -16.09
N ALA A 152 -37.84 39.14 -16.70
CA ALA A 152 -38.43 37.84 -17.05
C ALA A 152 -38.56 36.94 -15.80
N GLU A 153 -39.72 36.32 -15.60
CA GLU A 153 -39.91 35.32 -14.57
C GLU A 153 -38.98 34.13 -14.80
N PHE A 154 -38.43 33.55 -13.73
CA PHE A 154 -37.59 32.38 -13.78
C PHE A 154 -38.42 31.13 -14.17
N GLU A 155 -38.43 30.76 -15.43
CA GLU A 155 -39.27 29.71 -15.99
C GLU A 155 -38.83 28.27 -15.65
N LYS A 156 -37.66 28.04 -15.09
CA LYS A 156 -37.16 26.69 -14.80
C LYS A 156 -36.32 26.65 -13.56
N GLU A 157 -36.75 25.87 -12.60
CA GLU A 157 -35.90 25.34 -11.53
C GLU A 157 -34.87 24.36 -12.09
N LEU A 158 -33.68 24.42 -11.52
CA LEU A 158 -32.64 23.42 -11.79
C LEU A 158 -33.09 22.07 -11.18
N SER A 159 -33.71 21.20 -11.98
CA SER A 159 -34.11 19.87 -11.53
C SER A 159 -32.89 18.94 -11.51
N GLY A 160 -32.38 18.62 -10.33
CA GLY A 160 -31.35 17.61 -10.14
C GLY A 160 -31.97 16.24 -9.87
N GLU A 161 -31.93 15.33 -10.81
CA GLU A 161 -32.13 13.92 -10.51
C GLU A 161 -30.77 13.31 -10.14
N PHE A 162 -30.66 12.86 -8.90
CA PHE A 162 -29.47 12.18 -8.38
C PHE A 162 -29.75 10.68 -8.31
N GLU A 163 -28.87 9.91 -8.89
CA GLU A 163 -28.85 8.46 -8.76
C GLU A 163 -27.78 8.10 -7.73
N LYS A 164 -28.15 7.36 -6.70
CA LYS A 164 -27.21 6.84 -5.71
C LYS A 164 -26.70 5.50 -6.19
N LEU A 165 -25.37 5.36 -6.19
CA LEU A 165 -24.72 4.08 -6.36
C LEU A 165 -24.21 3.65 -4.98
N ASP A 166 -24.87 2.68 -4.37
CA ASP A 166 -24.44 2.13 -3.09
C ASP A 166 -23.25 1.20 -3.32
N MET A 167 -22.12 1.54 -2.69
CA MET A 167 -20.91 0.74 -2.78
C MET A 167 -20.76 -0.09 -1.52
N VAL A 168 -20.78 -1.40 -1.67
CA VAL A 168 -20.49 -2.35 -0.59
C VAL A 168 -19.01 -2.64 -0.55
N MET A 169 -18.42 -2.69 0.65
CA MET A 169 -17.01 -3.07 0.82
C MET A 169 -16.85 -4.58 0.64
N PHE A 170 -15.94 -4.96 -0.24
CA PHE A 170 -15.53 -6.34 -0.42
C PHE A 170 -14.10 -6.52 0.02
N SER A 171 -13.76 -7.72 0.50
CA SER A 171 -12.39 -8.07 0.88
C SER A 171 -11.75 -8.94 -0.19
N LEU A 172 -10.56 -8.57 -0.63
CA LEU A 172 -9.71 -9.43 -1.43
C LEU A 172 -8.76 -10.17 -0.49
N THR A 173 -8.81 -11.50 -0.49
CA THR A 173 -8.01 -12.35 0.39
C THR A 173 -7.10 -13.24 -0.43
N ALA A 174 -5.85 -13.36 0.00
CA ALA A 174 -4.87 -14.24 -0.60
C ALA A 174 -4.43 -15.32 0.40
N PHE A 175 -4.17 -16.52 -0.10
CA PHE A 175 -3.69 -17.65 0.68
C PHE A 175 -2.20 -17.85 0.40
N MET A 176 -1.39 -17.86 1.46
CA MET A 176 0.05 -18.00 1.34
C MET A 176 0.53 -19.22 2.12
N PRO A 177 1.00 -20.29 1.43
CA PRO A 177 1.61 -21.42 2.10
C PRO A 177 3.05 -21.08 2.52
N ILE A 178 3.36 -21.27 3.81
CA ILE A 178 4.71 -21.08 4.36
C ILE A 178 5.19 -22.41 4.94
N ALA A 179 6.31 -22.92 4.45
CA ALA A 179 6.95 -24.10 5.02
C ALA A 179 7.70 -23.76 6.32
N LYS A 180 7.71 -24.67 7.30
CA LYS A 180 8.38 -24.42 8.59
C LYS A 180 9.86 -24.11 8.43
N SER A 181 10.55 -24.74 7.49
CA SER A 181 11.97 -24.49 7.18
C SER A 181 12.23 -23.05 6.68
N MET A 182 11.25 -22.40 6.09
CA MET A 182 11.36 -21.02 5.62
C MET A 182 11.35 -20.02 6.78
N LEU A 183 10.76 -20.38 7.92
CA LEU A 183 10.71 -19.53 9.12
C LEU A 183 12.09 -19.36 9.79
N ASP A 184 13.03 -20.22 9.48
CA ASP A 184 14.39 -20.15 10.03
C ASP A 184 15.27 -19.13 9.29
N LEU A 185 14.82 -18.63 8.12
CA LEU A 185 15.52 -17.62 7.34
C LEU A 185 15.36 -16.18 7.91
N GLY A 186 14.48 -16.01 8.88
CA GLY A 186 14.34 -14.78 9.63
C GLY A 186 13.35 -13.74 9.04
N PRO A 187 13.15 -12.62 9.77
CA PRO A 187 12.11 -11.62 9.45
C PRO A 187 12.28 -10.96 8.08
N THR A 188 13.50 -10.61 7.69
CA THR A 188 13.79 -9.91 6.43
C THR A 188 13.44 -10.75 5.21
N TRP A 189 13.75 -12.04 5.27
CA TRP A 189 13.39 -12.97 4.19
C TRP A 189 11.87 -13.15 4.13
N LEU A 190 11.23 -13.31 5.29
CA LEU A 190 9.78 -13.47 5.37
C LEU A 190 9.05 -12.24 4.82
N ASP A 191 9.52 -11.03 5.11
CA ASP A 191 8.99 -9.79 4.54
C ASP A 191 9.03 -9.80 3.00
N SER A 192 10.19 -10.10 2.42
CA SER A 192 10.35 -10.16 0.96
C SER A 192 9.43 -11.19 0.32
N TYR A 193 9.33 -12.38 0.92
CA TYR A 193 8.47 -13.45 0.43
C TYR A 193 6.98 -13.09 0.52
N VAL A 194 6.54 -12.55 1.66
CA VAL A 194 5.15 -12.12 1.89
C VAL A 194 4.76 -11.04 0.88
N ARG A 195 5.61 -10.05 0.66
CA ARG A 195 5.35 -8.96 -0.30
C ARG A 195 5.21 -9.50 -1.71
N GLN A 196 6.13 -10.34 -2.16
CA GLN A 196 6.08 -10.90 -3.51
C GLN A 196 4.81 -11.73 -3.73
N VAL A 197 4.47 -12.61 -2.80
CA VAL A 197 3.26 -13.44 -2.92
C VAL A 197 1.98 -12.58 -2.84
N LEU A 198 1.97 -11.54 -2.00
CA LEU A 198 0.85 -10.59 -1.94
C LEU A 198 0.73 -9.79 -3.23
N GLN A 199 1.83 -9.31 -3.80
CA GLN A 199 1.83 -8.60 -5.09
C GLN A 199 1.22 -9.48 -6.18
N ASP A 200 1.72 -10.70 -6.35
CA ASP A 200 1.23 -11.63 -7.37
C ASP A 200 -0.27 -11.96 -7.20
N ALA A 201 -0.71 -12.20 -5.97
CA ALA A 201 -2.10 -12.53 -5.70
C ALA A 201 -3.04 -11.33 -5.85
N LEU A 202 -2.64 -10.16 -5.36
CA LEU A 202 -3.43 -8.94 -5.44
C LEU A 202 -3.52 -8.42 -6.87
N TYR A 203 -2.43 -8.50 -7.63
CA TYR A 203 -2.38 -8.11 -9.02
C TYR A 203 -3.49 -8.78 -9.85
N VAL A 204 -3.53 -10.11 -9.84
CA VAL A 204 -4.52 -10.87 -10.61
C VAL A 204 -5.95 -10.53 -10.16
N GLY A 205 -6.19 -10.51 -8.84
CA GLY A 205 -7.52 -10.22 -8.29
C GLY A 205 -8.00 -8.78 -8.56
N LEU A 206 -7.09 -7.80 -8.50
CA LEU A 206 -7.42 -6.40 -8.79
C LEU A 206 -7.71 -6.19 -10.27
N GLU A 207 -6.87 -6.70 -11.17
CA GLU A 207 -7.10 -6.55 -12.60
C GLU A 207 -8.39 -7.23 -13.04
N GLU A 208 -8.67 -8.45 -12.56
CA GLU A 208 -9.93 -9.13 -12.84
C GLU A 208 -11.13 -8.33 -12.31
N GLY A 209 -11.06 -7.86 -11.05
CA GLY A 209 -12.11 -7.05 -10.44
C GLY A 209 -12.36 -5.74 -11.18
N ILE A 210 -11.30 -5.05 -11.60
CA ILE A 210 -11.39 -3.76 -12.31
C ILE A 210 -11.95 -3.94 -13.73
N VAL A 211 -11.54 -4.98 -14.44
CA VAL A 211 -11.97 -5.19 -15.83
C VAL A 211 -13.34 -5.87 -15.91
N CYS A 212 -13.49 -7.02 -15.26
CA CYS A 212 -14.61 -7.94 -15.43
C CYS A 212 -15.52 -8.07 -14.21
N GLY A 213 -15.21 -7.39 -13.10
CA GLY A 213 -15.91 -7.54 -11.85
C GLY A 213 -17.42 -7.45 -11.99
N THR A 214 -18.15 -8.38 -11.38
CA THR A 214 -19.61 -8.52 -11.54
C THR A 214 -20.43 -7.59 -10.67
N GLY A 215 -19.84 -7.02 -9.60
CA GLY A 215 -20.57 -6.27 -8.56
C GLY A 215 -21.18 -7.16 -7.48
N VAL A 216 -21.10 -8.49 -7.60
CA VAL A 216 -21.57 -9.44 -6.60
C VAL A 216 -20.39 -10.05 -5.87
N LYS A 217 -20.20 -9.71 -4.59
CA LYS A 217 -19.04 -10.10 -3.77
C LYS A 217 -17.68 -9.71 -4.34
N MET A 218 -17.67 -8.83 -5.33
CA MET A 218 -16.48 -8.28 -5.99
C MET A 218 -16.81 -6.90 -6.56
N PRO A 219 -15.81 -6.04 -6.89
CA PRO A 219 -16.05 -4.72 -7.47
C PRO A 219 -16.86 -4.76 -8.76
N ILE A 220 -17.44 -3.63 -9.12
CA ILE A 220 -18.09 -3.47 -10.43
C ILE A 220 -17.02 -3.12 -11.46
N GLY A 221 -16.80 -4.00 -12.42
CA GLY A 221 -15.78 -3.85 -13.45
C GLY A 221 -16.14 -2.83 -14.52
N MET A 222 -15.11 -2.33 -15.23
CA MET A 222 -15.28 -1.34 -16.29
C MET A 222 -16.10 -1.86 -17.49
N MET A 223 -16.20 -3.17 -17.68
CA MET A 223 -17.01 -3.81 -18.73
C MET A 223 -18.49 -3.84 -18.41
N LYS A 224 -18.91 -3.52 -17.19
CA LYS A 224 -20.28 -3.60 -16.74
C LYS A 224 -21.07 -2.33 -16.98
N ASP A 225 -22.34 -2.46 -17.30
CA ASP A 225 -23.29 -1.35 -17.47
C ASP A 225 -24.01 -1.06 -16.15
N ILE A 226 -23.53 -0.06 -15.42
CA ILE A 226 -24.12 0.39 -14.15
C ILE A 226 -25.49 1.03 -14.30
N THR A 227 -25.93 1.29 -15.54
CA THR A 227 -27.17 2.01 -15.83
C THR A 227 -28.30 1.08 -16.29
N ALA A 228 -27.95 -0.16 -16.62
CA ALA A 228 -28.93 -1.17 -17.00
C ALA A 228 -29.65 -1.72 -15.76
N ALA A 229 -30.93 -2.00 -15.91
CA ALA A 229 -31.71 -2.60 -14.85
C ALA A 229 -31.18 -4.00 -14.51
N HIS A 230 -30.97 -4.27 -13.24
CA HIS A 230 -30.59 -5.57 -12.68
C HIS A 230 -31.30 -5.75 -11.34
N ALA A 231 -31.51 -6.99 -10.90
CA ALA A 231 -32.08 -7.26 -9.61
C ALA A 231 -31.03 -7.13 -8.49
N ASP A 232 -31.47 -6.77 -7.29
CA ASP A 232 -30.60 -6.67 -6.13
C ASP A 232 -29.91 -8.01 -5.86
N GLY A 233 -28.58 -7.96 -5.73
CA GLY A 233 -27.76 -9.16 -5.52
C GLY A 233 -27.42 -9.95 -6.79
N GLU A 234 -27.86 -9.53 -7.96
CA GLU A 234 -27.46 -10.10 -9.24
C GLU A 234 -26.29 -9.32 -9.88
N ALA A 235 -25.62 -9.97 -10.81
CA ALA A 235 -24.50 -9.38 -11.52
C ALA A 235 -24.97 -8.23 -12.44
N TYR A 236 -24.19 -7.13 -12.47
CA TYR A 236 -24.42 -6.09 -13.45
C TYR A 236 -24.24 -6.64 -14.87
N PRO A 237 -25.14 -6.31 -15.82
CA PRO A 237 -25.03 -6.75 -17.20
C PRO A 237 -23.80 -6.14 -17.89
N ASP A 238 -23.29 -6.84 -18.88
CA ASP A 238 -22.17 -6.34 -19.67
C ASP A 238 -22.60 -5.18 -20.57
N LYS A 239 -21.70 -4.22 -20.81
CA LYS A 239 -21.88 -3.21 -21.84
C LYS A 239 -21.98 -3.88 -23.22
N THR A 240 -22.82 -3.36 -24.08
CA THR A 240 -22.93 -3.86 -25.45
C THR A 240 -21.60 -3.72 -26.19
N ALA A 241 -21.02 -4.84 -26.60
CA ALA A 241 -19.76 -4.85 -27.33
C ALA A 241 -19.91 -4.23 -28.72
N ILE A 242 -18.95 -3.40 -29.11
CA ILE A 242 -18.85 -2.85 -30.44
C ILE A 242 -17.91 -3.76 -31.24
N LYS A 243 -18.41 -4.39 -32.29
CA LYS A 243 -17.59 -5.25 -33.15
C LYS A 243 -16.67 -4.37 -34.02
N VAL A 244 -15.37 -4.49 -33.79
CA VAL A 244 -14.33 -3.82 -34.56
C VAL A 244 -13.70 -4.86 -35.51
N THR A 245 -13.79 -4.65 -36.81
CA THR A 245 -13.28 -5.58 -37.82
C THR A 245 -11.95 -5.13 -38.44
N ALA A 246 -11.62 -3.85 -38.31
CA ALA A 246 -10.38 -3.26 -38.75
C ALA A 246 -10.02 -2.02 -37.94
N PHE A 247 -8.75 -1.72 -37.79
CA PHE A 247 -8.25 -0.53 -37.09
C PHE A 247 -7.86 0.57 -38.09
N THR A 248 -8.80 0.98 -38.95
CA THR A 248 -8.59 2.13 -39.82
C THR A 248 -8.82 3.44 -39.08
N PRO A 249 -8.21 4.58 -39.51
CA PRO A 249 -8.45 5.89 -38.89
C PRO A 249 -9.93 6.25 -38.82
N GLU A 250 -10.75 5.82 -39.75
CA GLU A 250 -12.20 6.04 -39.78
C GLU A 250 -12.91 5.27 -38.63
N VAL A 251 -12.60 3.99 -38.49
CA VAL A 251 -13.17 3.14 -37.42
C VAL A 251 -12.73 3.66 -36.05
N TYR A 252 -11.46 3.97 -35.93
CA TYR A 252 -10.91 4.53 -34.68
C TYR A 252 -11.55 5.88 -34.32
N GLY A 253 -11.67 6.78 -35.32
CA GLY A 253 -12.35 8.06 -35.14
C GLY A 253 -13.82 7.90 -34.73
N GLY A 254 -14.51 6.90 -35.29
CA GLY A 254 -15.88 6.55 -34.91
C GLY A 254 -16.00 6.07 -33.43
N LEU A 255 -15.02 5.29 -32.95
CA LEU A 255 -14.97 4.87 -31.55
C LEU A 255 -14.72 6.06 -30.61
N ILE A 256 -13.75 6.91 -30.93
CA ILE A 256 -13.46 8.12 -30.15
C ILE A 256 -14.66 9.08 -30.17
N GLY A 257 -15.33 9.21 -31.33
CA GLY A 257 -16.55 10.01 -31.45
C GLY A 257 -17.66 9.56 -30.48
N LYS A 258 -17.83 8.26 -30.28
CA LYS A 258 -18.78 7.73 -29.25
C LYS A 258 -18.34 8.09 -27.85
N MET A 259 -17.05 8.08 -27.56
CA MET A 259 -16.50 8.49 -26.25
C MET A 259 -16.61 10.02 -26.02
N ALA A 260 -16.61 10.81 -27.10
CA ALA A 260 -16.75 12.25 -27.04
C ALA A 260 -18.17 12.74 -26.74
N VAL A 261 -19.12 11.83 -26.61
CA VAL A 261 -20.51 12.14 -26.27
C VAL A 261 -20.83 11.55 -24.90
N SER A 262 -21.32 12.37 -23.98
CA SER A 262 -21.80 11.91 -22.67
C SER A 262 -23.15 11.20 -22.80
N ARG A 263 -23.56 10.46 -21.75
CA ARG A 263 -24.88 9.80 -21.67
C ARG A 263 -26.04 10.73 -22.01
N ASN A 264 -25.92 12.02 -21.66
CA ASN A 264 -26.96 13.04 -21.93
C ASN A 264 -26.78 13.73 -23.27
N ASN A 265 -26.15 13.04 -24.23
CA ASN A 265 -25.91 13.51 -25.59
C ASN A 265 -25.17 14.88 -25.68
N ARG A 266 -24.34 15.19 -24.68
CA ARG A 266 -23.53 16.41 -24.66
C ARG A 266 -22.09 16.12 -25.08
N PRO A 267 -21.50 16.95 -25.94
CA PRO A 267 -20.10 16.81 -26.31
C PRO A 267 -19.18 17.02 -25.10
N ARG A 268 -18.15 16.21 -25.04
CA ARG A 268 -17.04 16.34 -24.06
C ARG A 268 -15.72 16.23 -24.80
N ALA A 269 -14.71 16.95 -24.32
CA ALA A 269 -13.35 16.77 -24.80
C ALA A 269 -12.83 15.37 -24.39
N VAL A 270 -12.25 14.66 -25.31
CA VAL A 270 -11.53 13.40 -25.07
C VAL A 270 -10.06 13.76 -25.19
N GLY A 271 -9.33 13.65 -24.07
CA GLY A 271 -7.90 13.90 -24.03
C GLY A 271 -7.11 12.65 -24.44
N GLU A 272 -6.62 11.92 -23.47
CA GLU A 272 -5.90 10.67 -23.68
C GLU A 272 -6.86 9.49 -23.66
N VAL A 273 -6.65 8.53 -24.57
CA VAL A 273 -7.41 7.28 -24.64
C VAL A 273 -6.44 6.11 -24.51
N ILE A 274 -6.69 5.27 -23.51
CA ILE A 274 -5.90 4.09 -23.24
C ILE A 274 -6.63 2.88 -23.79
N MET A 275 -5.92 2.12 -24.62
CA MET A 275 -6.43 0.89 -25.18
C MET A 275 -5.81 -0.30 -24.46
N VAL A 276 -6.64 -1.07 -23.77
CA VAL A 276 -6.25 -2.34 -23.16
C VAL A 276 -6.54 -3.45 -24.17
N VAL A 277 -5.51 -4.16 -24.59
CA VAL A 277 -5.63 -5.19 -25.64
C VAL A 277 -4.74 -6.39 -25.30
N ASN A 278 -5.21 -7.59 -25.66
CA ASN A 278 -4.38 -8.79 -25.55
C ASN A 278 -3.14 -8.68 -26.46
N PRO A 279 -1.93 -9.04 -26.02
CA PRO A 279 -0.71 -8.97 -26.83
C PRO A 279 -0.82 -9.69 -28.18
N VAL A 280 -1.50 -10.83 -28.23
CA VAL A 280 -1.69 -11.57 -29.50
C VAL A 280 -2.55 -10.76 -30.47
N ASP A 281 -3.67 -10.22 -30.01
CA ASP A 281 -4.54 -9.37 -30.84
C ASP A 281 -3.86 -8.07 -31.24
N TYR A 282 -3.02 -7.50 -30.39
CA TYR A 282 -2.23 -6.32 -30.72
C TYR A 282 -1.35 -6.57 -31.95
N TRP A 283 -0.53 -7.61 -31.90
CA TRP A 283 0.41 -7.92 -32.99
C TRP A 283 -0.26 -8.42 -34.27
N GLN A 284 -1.39 -9.13 -34.15
CA GLN A 284 -2.08 -9.70 -35.31
C GLN A 284 -3.08 -8.75 -35.99
N LYS A 285 -3.73 -7.86 -35.21
CA LYS A 285 -4.88 -7.08 -35.70
C LYS A 285 -4.64 -5.57 -35.64
N VAL A 286 -3.99 -5.07 -34.58
CA VAL A 286 -3.83 -3.63 -34.34
C VAL A 286 -2.60 -3.11 -35.08
N MET A 287 -1.44 -3.69 -34.80
CA MET A 287 -0.17 -3.24 -35.35
C MET A 287 -0.11 -3.27 -36.91
N PRO A 288 -0.65 -4.27 -37.61
CA PRO A 288 -0.65 -4.26 -39.06
C PRO A 288 -1.56 -3.21 -39.68
N ALA A 289 -2.49 -2.63 -38.89
CA ALA A 289 -3.46 -1.62 -39.38
C ALA A 289 -3.04 -0.18 -39.04
N THR A 290 -1.98 -0.01 -38.22
CA THR A 290 -1.38 1.28 -37.89
C THR A 290 -0.12 1.52 -38.70
#